data_2fe1b53ba41e8898e41f34f8e6b946ca
#
_entry.id   2fe1b53ba41e8898e41f34f8e6b946ca
#
_cell.length_a   1.000
_cell.length_b   1.000
_cell.length_c   1.000
_cell.angle_alpha   90.00
_cell.angle_beta   90.00
_cell.angle_gamma   90.00
#
_symmetry.space_group_name_H-M   'P 1'
#
loop_
_entity.id
_entity.type
_entity.pdbx_description
1 polymer ?
#
loop_
_entity_poly.entity_id
_entity_poly.type
_entity_poly.pdbx_seq_one_letter_code
_entity_poly.pdbx_strand_id
1 'polypeptide(L)'
;MKLTLVPYLLICWLLIKFGIVKKTIGNFVAMGLGAVFVLFMLLTFTRYYAFIDLTSSTTVKAPHIVLNSPAGGEIDKLYVTHNQKLKAGDPVYSFKTDRYEIQMAAKKAEKGRLQTQLGKLENDLKRLGKLRGEVIPQAEYDAKLAEVETQRDLVTKAEQDMADLQWKIDKALVVAPVDGQVAVQFSSEGQYFGEQRPAAIHMFTTKKFIELRIPDQVYEFIKPHAFSEFYVDAYPGKIFRARVHSITESTGEAQGALLGTPQSVTQTVVKGS
;
A
#
# COMPACT_ATOMS: atom_id res chain seq x y z
N MET A 1 -0.67 40.08 -9.71
CA MET A 1 -0.76 41.15 -10.73
C MET A 1 -0.90 42.58 -10.15
N LYS A 2 -1.78 42.86 -9.19
CA LYS A 2 -1.89 44.19 -8.59
C LYS A 2 -0.64 44.62 -7.81
N LEU A 3 0.09 43.69 -7.20
CA LEU A 3 1.19 43.96 -6.28
C LEU A 3 2.47 44.50 -6.96
N THR A 4 2.67 44.26 -8.26
CA THR A 4 3.88 44.65 -9.00
C THR A 4 3.67 45.85 -9.91
N LEU A 5 2.46 46.06 -10.41
CA LEU A 5 2.13 47.23 -11.22
C LEU A 5 2.04 48.52 -10.38
N VAL A 6 1.58 48.39 -9.13
CA VAL A 6 1.45 49.53 -8.18
C VAL A 6 2.82 50.16 -7.88
N PRO A 7 3.89 49.42 -7.49
CA PRO A 7 5.19 50.05 -7.24
C PRO A 7 5.80 50.68 -8.50
N TYR A 8 5.60 50.11 -9.70
CA TYR A 8 6.05 50.71 -10.94
C TYR A 8 5.38 52.10 -11.18
N LEU A 9 4.05 52.15 -11.06
CA LEU A 9 3.30 53.41 -11.20
C LEU A 9 3.71 54.43 -10.15
N LEU A 10 3.99 54.00 -8.93
CA LEU A 10 4.44 54.83 -7.83
C LEU A 10 5.84 55.43 -8.10
N ILE A 11 6.76 54.62 -8.64
CA ILE A 11 8.09 55.08 -9.08
C ILE A 11 7.96 56.09 -10.21
N CYS A 12 7.14 55.83 -11.22
CA CYS A 12 6.91 56.77 -12.32
C CYS A 12 6.33 58.10 -11.83
N TRP A 13 5.37 58.06 -10.91
CA TRP A 13 4.79 59.25 -10.29
C TRP A 13 5.83 60.04 -9.49
N LEU A 14 6.68 59.35 -8.71
CA LEU A 14 7.79 59.98 -7.94
C LEU A 14 8.80 60.65 -8.86
N LEU A 15 9.20 60.00 -9.96
CA LEU A 15 10.14 60.57 -10.94
C LEU A 15 9.59 61.86 -11.59
N ILE A 16 8.29 61.92 -11.85
CA ILE A 16 7.62 63.11 -12.37
C ILE A 16 7.52 64.19 -11.29
N LYS A 17 7.20 63.83 -10.04
CA LYS A 17 7.05 64.75 -8.91
C LYS A 17 8.37 65.38 -8.53
N PHE A 18 9.47 64.66 -8.56
CA PHE A 18 10.82 65.20 -8.26
C PHE A 18 11.45 65.96 -9.45
N GLY A 19 10.75 66.05 -10.59
CA GLY A 19 11.23 66.84 -11.74
C GLY A 19 12.41 66.18 -12.50
N ILE A 20 12.74 64.93 -12.18
CA ILE A 20 13.82 64.18 -12.85
C ILE A 20 13.45 63.90 -14.30
N VAL A 21 12.15 63.69 -14.56
CA VAL A 21 11.63 63.43 -15.92
C VAL A 21 10.75 64.61 -16.32
N LYS A 22 11.12 65.31 -17.41
CA LYS A 22 10.36 66.43 -17.96
C LYS A 22 9.00 65.94 -18.48
N LYS A 23 7.95 66.70 -18.26
CA LYS A 23 6.57 66.41 -18.74
C LYS A 23 6.46 66.58 -20.26
N THR A 24 7.09 65.70 -21.01
CA THR A 24 7.05 65.70 -22.48
C THR A 24 6.25 64.50 -22.94
N ILE A 25 5.51 64.59 -24.01
CA ILE A 25 4.69 63.51 -24.59
C ILE A 25 5.54 62.23 -24.82
N GLY A 26 6.80 62.41 -25.28
CA GLY A 26 7.74 61.30 -25.49
C GLY A 26 8.04 60.50 -24.21
N ASN A 27 8.19 61.23 -23.07
CA ASN A 27 8.46 60.54 -21.79
C ASN A 27 7.24 59.78 -21.24
N PHE A 28 6.02 60.29 -21.49
CA PHE A 28 4.80 59.54 -21.15
C PHE A 28 4.64 58.27 -22.00
N VAL A 29 4.97 58.35 -23.30
CA VAL A 29 4.98 57.18 -24.18
C VAL A 29 6.04 56.17 -23.75
N ALA A 30 7.25 56.64 -23.39
CA ALA A 30 8.31 55.76 -22.88
C ALA A 30 7.91 55.07 -21.57
N MET A 31 7.24 55.77 -20.65
CA MET A 31 6.69 55.16 -19.43
C MET A 31 5.59 54.14 -19.70
N GLY A 32 4.72 54.42 -20.68
CA GLY A 32 3.70 53.46 -21.12
C GLY A 32 4.31 52.21 -21.73
N LEU A 33 5.32 52.36 -22.58
CA LEU A 33 6.07 51.22 -23.15
C LEU A 33 6.81 50.40 -22.06
N GLY A 34 7.37 51.09 -21.05
CA GLY A 34 7.97 50.46 -19.89
C GLY A 34 6.97 49.65 -19.07
N ALA A 35 5.76 50.15 -18.89
CA ALA A 35 4.69 49.43 -18.20
C ALA A 35 4.29 48.15 -18.98
N VAL A 36 4.17 48.23 -20.30
CA VAL A 36 3.89 47.08 -21.16
C VAL A 36 5.03 46.09 -21.11
N PHE A 37 6.27 46.50 -21.10
CA PHE A 37 7.44 45.64 -20.98
C PHE A 37 7.49 44.92 -19.63
N VAL A 38 7.22 45.65 -18.52
CA VAL A 38 7.14 45.02 -17.19
C VAL A 38 6.00 44.01 -17.12
N LEU A 39 4.85 44.32 -17.72
CA LEU A 39 3.73 43.37 -17.79
C LEU A 39 4.09 42.14 -18.61
N PHE A 40 4.73 42.30 -19.76
CA PHE A 40 5.21 41.20 -20.59
C PHE A 40 6.22 40.35 -19.86
N MET A 41 7.21 40.94 -19.18
CA MET A 41 8.20 40.26 -18.38
C MET A 41 7.54 39.46 -17.24
N LEU A 42 6.54 40.03 -16.59
CA LEU A 42 5.78 39.41 -15.52
C LEU A 42 4.99 38.18 -16.01
N LEU A 43 4.31 38.33 -17.15
CA LEU A 43 3.57 37.22 -17.77
C LEU A 43 4.51 36.09 -18.21
N THR A 44 5.67 36.45 -18.77
CA THR A 44 6.68 35.46 -19.17
C THR A 44 7.28 34.77 -17.95
N PHE A 45 7.60 35.53 -16.91
CA PHE A 45 8.14 35.00 -15.66
C PHE A 45 7.13 34.03 -14.97
N THR A 46 5.87 34.43 -14.84
CA THR A 46 4.84 33.58 -14.26
C THR A 46 4.63 32.31 -15.09
N ARG A 47 4.72 32.37 -16.42
CA ARG A 47 4.63 31.23 -17.30
C ARG A 47 5.81 30.26 -17.16
N TYR A 48 7.04 30.76 -16.96
CA TYR A 48 8.23 29.94 -16.79
C TYR A 48 8.35 29.33 -15.39
N TYR A 49 7.92 30.07 -14.35
CA TYR A 49 8.07 29.64 -12.95
C TYR A 49 6.80 29.02 -12.34
N ALA A 50 5.68 29.05 -13.05
CA ALA A 50 4.43 28.42 -12.58
C ALA A 50 4.54 26.88 -12.43
N PHE A 51 5.55 26.26 -13.06
CA PHE A 51 5.82 24.83 -12.96
C PHE A 51 6.71 24.47 -11.77
N ILE A 52 7.20 25.45 -11.02
CA ILE A 52 8.04 25.22 -9.85
C ILE A 52 7.14 25.28 -8.62
N ASP A 53 6.87 24.11 -8.04
CA ASP A 53 6.25 24.04 -6.73
C ASP A 53 7.35 24.24 -5.68
N LEU A 54 7.37 25.43 -5.09
CA LEU A 54 8.27 25.78 -3.99
C LEU A 54 7.67 25.46 -2.62
N THR A 55 6.48 24.85 -2.58
CA THR A 55 5.85 24.47 -1.32
C THR A 55 6.46 23.14 -0.83
N SER A 56 6.61 23.02 0.49
CA SER A 56 7.08 21.79 1.15
C SER A 56 6.03 20.68 1.17
N SER A 57 5.05 20.73 0.27
CA SER A 57 3.94 19.75 0.20
C SER A 57 4.33 18.45 -0.48
N THR A 58 5.48 18.42 -1.14
CA THR A 58 6.01 17.22 -1.81
C THR A 58 6.61 16.26 -0.80
N THR A 59 6.13 15.03 -0.79
CA THR A 59 6.60 14.00 0.13
C THR A 59 7.16 12.81 -0.62
N VAL A 60 8.33 12.33 -0.16
CA VAL A 60 8.89 11.04 -0.61
C VAL A 60 8.20 9.94 0.17
N LYS A 61 7.48 9.08 -0.53
CA LYS A 61 6.80 7.92 0.07
C LYS A 61 7.45 6.64 -0.41
N ALA A 62 7.43 5.64 0.46
CA ALA A 62 7.73 4.26 0.11
C ALA A 62 6.50 3.42 0.47
N PRO A 63 6.07 2.49 -0.38
CA PRO A 63 5.06 1.54 0.02
C PRO A 63 5.52 0.82 1.28
N HIS A 64 4.66 0.78 2.29
CA HIS A 64 4.92 0.02 3.50
C HIS A 64 4.09 -1.25 3.50
N ILE A 65 4.67 -2.30 4.03
CA ILE A 65 4.04 -3.61 4.17
C ILE A 65 4.02 -3.92 5.66
N VAL A 66 2.86 -4.30 6.16
CA VAL A 66 2.73 -4.83 7.51
C VAL A 66 2.97 -6.34 7.43
N LEU A 67 3.99 -6.82 8.11
CA LEU A 67 4.38 -8.22 8.10
C LEU A 67 3.55 -8.98 9.11
N ASN A 68 2.48 -9.58 8.62
CA ASN A 68 1.54 -10.35 9.43
C ASN A 68 1.61 -11.83 9.07
N SER A 69 1.29 -12.67 10.05
CA SER A 69 1.01 -14.07 9.82
C SER A 69 -0.48 -14.35 10.07
N PRO A 70 -1.11 -15.22 9.29
CA PRO A 70 -2.43 -15.74 9.60
C PRO A 70 -2.43 -16.68 10.81
N ALA A 71 -1.25 -17.22 11.18
CA ALA A 71 -1.08 -17.97 12.42
C ALA A 71 -0.92 -16.99 13.58
N GLY A 72 -1.78 -17.07 14.60
CA GLY A 72 -1.59 -16.39 15.87
C GLY A 72 -0.69 -17.21 16.80
N GLY A 73 -0.09 -16.59 17.77
CA GLY A 73 0.73 -17.30 18.75
C GLY A 73 1.68 -16.40 19.53
N GLU A 74 2.51 -16.99 20.33
CA GLU A 74 3.63 -16.35 21.00
C GLU A 74 4.82 -16.29 20.04
N ILE A 75 5.49 -15.12 19.93
CA ILE A 75 6.74 -15.01 19.16
C ILE A 75 7.80 -15.88 19.81
N ASP A 76 8.31 -16.84 19.05
CA ASP A 76 9.42 -17.70 19.47
C ASP A 76 10.74 -16.95 19.30
N LYS A 77 11.02 -16.50 18.06
CA LYS A 77 12.25 -15.80 17.72
C LYS A 77 12.00 -14.60 16.83
N LEU A 78 12.79 -13.57 17.03
CA LEU A 78 12.84 -12.38 16.21
C LEU A 78 14.20 -12.32 15.50
N TYR A 79 14.17 -12.36 14.16
CA TYR A 79 15.38 -12.43 13.33
C TYR A 79 15.85 -11.06 12.84
N VAL A 80 15.05 -10.00 13.07
CA VAL A 80 15.29 -8.67 12.52
C VAL A 80 15.42 -7.62 13.61
N THR A 81 16.19 -6.58 13.29
CA THR A 81 16.34 -5.38 14.12
C THR A 81 15.78 -4.16 13.39
N HIS A 82 15.54 -3.08 14.15
CA HIS A 82 15.09 -1.81 13.59
C HIS A 82 16.07 -1.29 12.53
N ASN A 83 15.56 -0.76 11.43
CA ASN A 83 16.31 -0.27 10.27
C ASN A 83 17.15 -1.32 9.50
N GLN A 84 17.01 -2.59 9.79
CA GLN A 84 17.70 -3.64 9.05
C GLN A 84 17.19 -3.73 7.61
N LYS A 85 18.11 -3.87 6.65
CA LYS A 85 17.79 -4.15 5.25
C LYS A 85 17.56 -5.64 5.09
N LEU A 86 16.47 -5.99 4.40
CA LEU A 86 16.06 -7.36 4.13
C LEU A 86 15.94 -7.58 2.63
N LYS A 87 16.24 -8.81 2.22
CA LYS A 87 15.92 -9.32 0.89
C LYS A 87 14.64 -10.15 0.94
N ALA A 88 13.99 -10.29 -0.21
CA ALA A 88 12.86 -11.18 -0.35
C ALA A 88 13.25 -12.61 0.09
N GLY A 89 12.46 -13.20 0.99
CA GLY A 89 12.71 -14.51 1.57
C GLY A 89 13.47 -14.52 2.90
N ASP A 90 14.05 -13.39 3.33
CA ASP A 90 14.73 -13.35 4.64
C ASP A 90 13.73 -13.54 5.79
N PRO A 91 14.07 -14.36 6.81
CA PRO A 91 13.20 -14.57 7.96
C PRO A 91 13.08 -13.29 8.79
N VAL A 92 11.86 -13.00 9.25
CA VAL A 92 11.55 -11.81 10.06
C VAL A 92 11.29 -12.21 11.50
N TYR A 93 10.34 -13.10 11.74
CA TYR A 93 10.03 -13.67 13.04
C TYR A 93 9.34 -15.01 12.89
N SER A 94 9.34 -15.81 13.95
CA SER A 94 8.60 -17.07 14.02
C SER A 94 7.70 -17.11 15.24
N PHE A 95 6.55 -17.78 15.09
CA PHE A 95 5.67 -18.14 16.20
C PHE A 95 5.99 -19.54 16.72
N LYS A 96 5.74 -19.80 17.99
CA LYS A 96 5.74 -21.14 18.55
C LYS A 96 4.65 -21.99 17.90
N THR A 97 5.02 -23.18 17.40
CA THR A 97 4.12 -24.09 16.69
C THR A 97 3.53 -25.16 17.59
N ASP A 98 4.03 -25.33 18.84
CA ASP A 98 3.67 -26.42 19.74
C ASP A 98 2.16 -26.64 19.88
N ARG A 99 1.40 -25.56 19.98
CA ARG A 99 -0.07 -25.61 20.08
C ARG A 99 -0.72 -26.17 18.83
N TYR A 100 -0.24 -25.80 17.66
CA TYR A 100 -0.74 -26.29 16.38
C TYR A 100 -0.34 -27.75 16.15
N GLU A 101 0.84 -28.16 16.59
CA GLU A 101 1.32 -29.55 16.53
C GLU A 101 0.48 -30.48 17.41
N ILE A 102 0.13 -30.03 18.62
CA ILE A 102 -0.79 -30.77 19.51
C ILE A 102 -2.17 -30.92 18.85
N GLN A 103 -2.71 -29.83 18.27
CA GLN A 103 -3.99 -29.88 17.56
C GLN A 103 -3.93 -30.80 16.34
N MET A 104 -2.83 -30.77 15.58
CA MET A 104 -2.59 -31.66 14.44
C MET A 104 -2.59 -33.15 14.87
N ALA A 105 -1.91 -33.45 15.97
CA ALA A 105 -1.90 -34.81 16.51
C ALA A 105 -3.30 -35.28 16.92
N ALA A 106 -4.09 -34.42 17.56
CA ALA A 106 -5.49 -34.71 17.91
C ALA A 106 -6.36 -34.94 16.67
N LYS A 107 -6.25 -34.11 15.63
CA LYS A 107 -6.98 -34.25 14.37
C LYS A 107 -6.56 -35.51 13.59
N LYS A 108 -5.29 -35.84 13.63
CA LYS A 108 -4.79 -37.09 13.04
C LYS A 108 -5.40 -38.35 13.71
N ALA A 109 -5.52 -38.36 15.04
CA ALA A 109 -6.18 -39.43 15.76
C ALA A 109 -7.69 -39.50 15.44
N GLU A 110 -8.38 -38.36 15.36
CA GLU A 110 -9.78 -38.27 14.95
C GLU A 110 -9.99 -38.82 13.54
N LYS A 111 -9.16 -38.41 12.56
CA LYS A 111 -9.20 -38.98 11.20
C LYS A 111 -9.04 -40.47 11.20
N GLY A 112 -8.08 -41.04 11.96
CA GLY A 112 -7.87 -42.47 12.05
C GLY A 112 -9.10 -43.24 12.58
N ARG A 113 -9.79 -42.67 13.59
CA ARG A 113 -11.04 -43.18 14.10
C ARG A 113 -12.16 -43.18 13.03
N LEU A 114 -12.33 -42.06 12.33
CA LEU A 114 -13.33 -41.92 11.26
C LEU A 114 -13.05 -42.84 10.08
N GLN A 115 -11.79 -43.04 9.68
CA GLN A 115 -11.39 -43.96 8.64
C GLN A 115 -11.69 -45.41 9.03
N THR A 116 -11.45 -45.80 10.29
CA THR A 116 -11.77 -47.14 10.78
C THR A 116 -13.29 -47.37 10.74
N GLN A 117 -14.09 -46.37 11.10
CA GLN A 117 -15.55 -46.46 11.04
C GLN A 117 -16.05 -46.53 9.59
N LEU A 118 -15.46 -45.75 8.68
CA LEU A 118 -15.76 -45.80 7.25
C LEU A 118 -15.48 -47.19 6.68
N GLY A 119 -14.31 -47.77 6.99
CA GLY A 119 -13.96 -49.11 6.54
C GLY A 119 -14.93 -50.18 7.03
N LYS A 120 -15.49 -50.07 8.26
CA LYS A 120 -16.56 -50.98 8.74
C LYS A 120 -17.82 -50.82 7.92
N LEU A 121 -18.29 -49.57 7.70
CA LEU A 121 -19.50 -49.27 6.93
C LEU A 121 -19.39 -49.71 5.47
N GLU A 122 -18.25 -49.51 4.84
CA GLU A 122 -17.98 -49.98 3.46
C GLU A 122 -17.99 -51.52 3.37
N ASN A 123 -17.44 -52.22 4.37
CA ASN A 123 -17.50 -53.66 4.43
C ASN A 123 -18.94 -54.18 4.63
N ASP A 124 -19.74 -53.50 5.46
CA ASP A 124 -21.16 -53.79 5.66
C ASP A 124 -21.95 -53.58 4.37
N LEU A 125 -21.77 -52.42 3.71
CA LEU A 125 -22.39 -52.14 2.42
C LEU A 125 -22.03 -53.20 1.35
N LYS A 126 -20.76 -53.63 1.31
CA LYS A 126 -20.31 -54.68 0.39
C LYS A 126 -20.97 -56.03 0.69
N ARG A 127 -21.24 -56.35 1.97
CA ARG A 127 -21.98 -57.57 2.35
C ARG A 127 -23.44 -57.46 1.93
N LEU A 128 -24.10 -56.32 2.19
CA LEU A 128 -25.48 -56.06 1.76
C LEU A 128 -25.63 -56.11 0.23
N GLY A 129 -24.63 -55.55 -0.49
CA GLY A 129 -24.61 -55.55 -1.96
C GLY A 129 -24.62 -56.96 -2.58
N LYS A 130 -24.02 -57.96 -1.90
CA LYS A 130 -24.05 -59.37 -2.34
C LYS A 130 -25.42 -60.03 -2.16
N LEU A 131 -26.24 -59.54 -1.24
CA LEU A 131 -27.57 -60.07 -0.91
C LEU A 131 -28.72 -59.23 -1.53
N ARG A 132 -28.36 -58.21 -2.33
CA ARG A 132 -29.31 -57.30 -2.97
C ARG A 132 -30.16 -58.06 -4.00
N GLY A 133 -31.47 -57.81 -3.90
CA GLY A 133 -32.47 -58.39 -4.85
C GLY A 133 -33.06 -59.72 -4.50
N GLU A 134 -32.43 -60.52 -3.61
CA GLU A 134 -33.03 -61.82 -3.16
C GLU A 134 -33.62 -61.76 -1.76
N VAL A 135 -33.00 -60.99 -0.84
CA VAL A 135 -33.36 -61.00 0.59
C VAL A 135 -33.53 -59.61 1.17
N ILE A 136 -32.92 -58.57 0.61
CA ILE A 136 -32.86 -57.22 1.20
C ILE A 136 -33.62 -56.20 0.35
N PRO A 137 -34.50 -55.38 0.98
CA PRO A 137 -35.18 -54.26 0.31
C PRO A 137 -34.17 -53.26 -0.23
N GLN A 138 -34.42 -52.68 -1.43
CA GLN A 138 -33.63 -51.65 -2.04
C GLN A 138 -33.40 -50.43 -1.11
N ALA A 139 -34.45 -50.02 -0.35
CA ALA A 139 -34.40 -48.91 0.57
C ALA A 139 -33.34 -49.07 1.69
N GLU A 140 -33.12 -50.32 2.16
CA GLU A 140 -32.13 -50.59 3.19
C GLU A 140 -30.69 -50.43 2.64
N TYR A 141 -30.46 -50.89 1.40
CA TYR A 141 -29.17 -50.68 0.71
C TYR A 141 -28.89 -49.20 0.49
N ASP A 142 -29.87 -48.44 -0.01
CA ASP A 142 -29.75 -47.00 -0.29
C ASP A 142 -29.52 -46.21 1.01
N ALA A 143 -30.17 -46.57 2.11
CA ALA A 143 -29.92 -45.99 3.42
C ALA A 143 -28.49 -46.23 3.90
N LYS A 144 -27.96 -47.46 3.70
CA LYS A 144 -26.59 -47.77 4.07
C LYS A 144 -25.56 -47.09 3.19
N LEU A 145 -25.88 -46.92 1.92
CA LEU A 145 -25.04 -46.13 0.98
C LEU A 145 -24.93 -44.66 1.45
N ALA A 146 -26.05 -44.02 1.81
CA ALA A 146 -26.06 -42.64 2.33
C ALA A 146 -25.25 -42.53 3.64
N GLU A 147 -25.26 -43.56 4.50
CA GLU A 147 -24.45 -43.58 5.72
C GLU A 147 -22.95 -43.63 5.40
N VAL A 148 -22.54 -44.44 4.41
CA VAL A 148 -21.14 -44.50 3.92
C VAL A 148 -20.71 -43.16 3.34
N GLU A 149 -21.55 -42.52 2.53
CA GLU A 149 -21.25 -41.22 1.95
C GLU A 149 -21.09 -40.15 3.04
N THR A 150 -22.00 -40.09 4.00
CA THR A 150 -21.90 -39.19 5.16
C THR A 150 -20.59 -39.38 5.94
N GLN A 151 -20.23 -40.67 6.17
CA GLN A 151 -18.99 -41.00 6.89
C GLN A 151 -17.73 -40.62 6.07
N ARG A 152 -17.79 -40.72 4.75
CA ARG A 152 -16.72 -40.28 3.85
C ARG A 152 -16.53 -38.77 3.88
N ASP A 153 -17.63 -38.05 3.93
CA ASP A 153 -17.60 -36.57 4.08
C ASP A 153 -16.95 -36.15 5.40
N LEU A 154 -17.23 -36.87 6.50
CA LEU A 154 -16.55 -36.61 7.78
C LEU A 154 -15.05 -36.87 7.74
N VAL A 155 -14.59 -37.91 7.03
CA VAL A 155 -13.15 -38.14 6.81
C VAL A 155 -12.55 -36.99 5.99
N THR A 156 -13.20 -36.58 4.92
CA THR A 156 -12.75 -35.46 4.07
C THR A 156 -12.66 -34.16 4.87
N LYS A 157 -13.64 -33.90 5.72
CA LYS A 157 -13.60 -32.73 6.61
C LYS A 157 -12.41 -32.79 7.57
N ALA A 158 -12.14 -33.94 8.18
CA ALA A 158 -10.98 -34.08 9.06
C ALA A 158 -9.65 -33.89 8.31
N GLU A 159 -9.57 -34.28 7.04
CA GLU A 159 -8.41 -34.00 6.18
C GLU A 159 -8.24 -32.50 5.89
N GLN A 160 -9.33 -31.80 5.62
CA GLN A 160 -9.30 -30.34 5.42
C GLN A 160 -8.89 -29.60 6.70
N ASP A 161 -9.40 -30.02 7.87
CA ASP A 161 -9.00 -29.44 9.16
C ASP A 161 -7.48 -29.64 9.40
N MET A 162 -6.94 -30.82 9.05
CA MET A 162 -5.50 -31.07 9.15
C MET A 162 -4.70 -30.20 8.15
N ALA A 163 -5.19 -30.02 6.94
CA ALA A 163 -4.53 -29.18 5.93
C ALA A 163 -4.50 -27.71 6.39
N ASP A 164 -5.56 -27.19 7.02
CA ASP A 164 -5.58 -25.85 7.60
C ASP A 164 -4.54 -25.68 8.71
N LEU A 165 -4.44 -26.67 9.61
CA LEU A 165 -3.43 -26.66 10.67
C LEU A 165 -2.00 -26.71 10.11
N GLN A 166 -1.75 -27.53 9.10
CA GLN A 166 -0.45 -27.59 8.43
C GLN A 166 -0.10 -26.24 7.80
N TRP A 167 -1.06 -25.63 7.10
CA TRP A 167 -0.87 -24.31 6.52
C TRP A 167 -0.54 -23.24 7.58
N LYS A 168 -1.19 -23.28 8.76
CA LYS A 168 -0.87 -22.39 9.87
C LYS A 168 0.55 -22.62 10.41
N ILE A 169 0.98 -23.87 10.51
CA ILE A 169 2.35 -24.22 10.92
C ILE A 169 3.36 -23.68 9.90
N ASP A 170 3.12 -23.88 8.61
CA ASP A 170 4.00 -23.41 7.54
C ASP A 170 4.08 -21.87 7.51
N LYS A 171 2.98 -21.18 7.87
CA LYS A 171 2.90 -19.73 7.95
C LYS A 171 3.35 -19.15 9.30
N ALA A 172 3.71 -19.98 10.26
CA ALA A 172 4.26 -19.52 11.55
C ALA A 172 5.62 -18.84 11.38
N LEU A 173 6.39 -19.18 10.37
CA LEU A 173 7.60 -18.45 9.97
C LEU A 173 7.21 -17.35 8.97
N VAL A 174 7.36 -16.10 9.39
CA VAL A 174 7.12 -14.93 8.55
C VAL A 174 8.42 -14.50 7.88
N VAL A 175 8.38 -14.40 6.56
CA VAL A 175 9.51 -13.96 5.72
C VAL A 175 9.19 -12.66 5.01
N ALA A 176 10.23 -11.90 4.64
CA ALA A 176 10.08 -10.67 3.87
C ALA A 176 9.54 -10.98 2.46
N PRO A 177 8.41 -10.39 2.02
CA PRO A 177 7.83 -10.68 0.70
C PRO A 177 8.59 -10.01 -0.44
N VAL A 178 9.31 -8.94 -0.16
CA VAL A 178 10.08 -8.14 -1.14
C VAL A 178 11.32 -7.56 -0.48
N ASP A 179 12.24 -7.02 -1.29
CA ASP A 179 13.39 -6.28 -0.78
C ASP A 179 12.96 -4.98 -0.12
N GLY A 180 13.50 -4.70 1.04
CA GLY A 180 13.12 -3.50 1.78
C GLY A 180 13.91 -3.27 3.06
N GLN A 181 13.36 -2.45 3.94
CA GLN A 181 13.97 -2.09 5.22
C GLN A 181 12.91 -2.11 6.31
N VAL A 182 13.23 -2.73 7.44
CA VAL A 182 12.37 -2.72 8.64
C VAL A 182 12.24 -1.29 9.16
N ALA A 183 11.02 -0.77 9.19
CA ALA A 183 10.76 0.60 9.60
C ALA A 183 10.56 0.71 11.11
N VAL A 184 9.69 -0.14 11.62
CA VAL A 184 9.26 -0.11 13.01
C VAL A 184 9.11 -1.54 13.50
N GLN A 185 9.67 -1.77 14.67
CA GLN A 185 9.56 -3.02 15.40
C GLN A 185 9.02 -2.71 16.80
N PHE A 186 7.77 -3.06 17.04
CA PHE A 186 7.13 -2.95 18.35
C PHE A 186 6.92 -4.30 19.04
N SER A 187 7.44 -5.37 18.42
CA SER A 187 7.26 -6.73 18.90
C SER A 187 8.51 -7.24 19.59
N SER A 188 8.33 -8.04 20.63
CA SER A 188 9.40 -8.68 21.37
C SER A 188 9.17 -10.19 21.44
N GLU A 189 10.24 -10.95 21.59
CA GLU A 189 10.16 -12.38 21.86
C GLU A 189 9.31 -12.65 23.11
N GLY A 190 8.52 -13.71 23.09
CA GLY A 190 7.56 -14.05 24.14
C GLY A 190 6.24 -13.27 24.08
N GLN A 191 6.09 -12.29 23.20
CA GLN A 191 4.83 -11.55 23.05
C GLN A 191 3.80 -12.39 22.31
N TYR A 192 2.55 -12.40 22.80
CA TYR A 192 1.45 -13.11 22.20
C TYR A 192 0.64 -12.23 21.23
N PHE A 193 0.39 -12.73 20.04
CA PHE A 193 -0.48 -12.11 19.04
C PHE A 193 -1.63 -13.06 18.66
N GLY A 194 -2.85 -12.52 18.71
CA GLY A 194 -4.02 -13.24 18.19
C GLY A 194 -4.07 -13.22 16.68
N GLU A 195 -4.81 -14.16 16.07
CA GLU A 195 -5.00 -14.23 14.61
C GLU A 195 -5.53 -12.90 13.99
N GLN A 196 -6.25 -12.09 14.76
CA GLN A 196 -6.81 -10.81 14.32
C GLN A 196 -5.95 -9.58 14.65
N ARG A 197 -4.87 -9.75 15.41
CA ARG A 197 -3.96 -8.65 15.74
C ARG A 197 -2.63 -8.87 15.04
N PRO A 198 -2.31 -8.02 14.06
CA PRO A 198 -1.04 -8.12 13.36
C PRO A 198 0.13 -7.83 14.30
N ALA A 199 1.21 -8.56 14.12
CA ALA A 199 2.49 -8.20 14.70
C ALA A 199 2.87 -6.80 14.18
N ALA A 200 3.32 -5.91 15.08
CA ALA A 200 3.62 -4.53 14.70
C ALA A 200 5.02 -4.39 14.08
N ILE A 201 5.32 -5.20 13.06
CA ILE A 201 6.54 -5.10 12.25
C ILE A 201 6.15 -4.55 10.88
N HIS A 202 6.67 -3.37 10.59
CA HIS A 202 6.46 -2.67 9.35
C HIS A 202 7.75 -2.66 8.52
N MET A 203 7.62 -2.87 7.23
CA MET A 203 8.72 -2.82 6.30
C MET A 203 8.43 -1.81 5.18
N PHE A 204 9.39 -0.95 4.86
CA PHE A 204 9.35 -0.12 3.66
C PHE A 204 10.03 -0.83 2.51
N THR A 205 9.41 -0.80 1.34
CA THR A 205 10.01 -1.33 0.13
C THR A 205 11.16 -0.43 -0.35
N THR A 206 12.08 -0.99 -1.11
CA THR A 206 13.19 -0.23 -1.72
C THR A 206 12.69 0.75 -2.79
N LYS A 207 11.55 0.46 -3.40
CA LYS A 207 10.95 1.32 -4.44
C LYS A 207 10.31 2.53 -3.79
N LYS A 208 10.90 3.70 -4.00
CA LYS A 208 10.36 4.98 -3.51
C LYS A 208 9.62 5.69 -4.64
N PHE A 209 8.60 6.43 -4.28
CA PHE A 209 7.91 7.35 -5.19
C PHE A 209 7.70 8.69 -4.50
N ILE A 210 7.51 9.70 -5.32
CA ILE A 210 7.26 11.05 -4.85
C ILE A 210 5.82 11.38 -5.17
N GLU A 211 5.12 11.82 -4.16
CA GLU A 211 3.77 12.36 -4.29
C GLU A 211 3.87 13.86 -4.37
N LEU A 212 3.49 14.39 -5.52
CA LEU A 212 3.43 15.81 -5.81
C LEU A 212 1.99 16.29 -5.78
N ARG A 213 1.76 17.44 -5.18
CA ARG A 213 0.49 18.14 -5.26
C ARG A 213 0.59 19.16 -6.37
N ILE A 214 -0.25 19.03 -7.38
CA ILE A 214 -0.26 19.91 -8.53
C ILE A 214 -1.41 20.90 -8.38
N PRO A 215 -1.14 22.21 -8.42
CA PRO A 215 -2.20 23.22 -8.47
C PRO A 215 -3.04 23.08 -9.76
N ASP A 216 -4.34 23.26 -9.66
CA ASP A 216 -5.28 23.12 -10.79
C ASP A 216 -4.88 23.93 -12.02
N GLN A 217 -4.24 25.09 -11.81
CA GLN A 217 -3.78 25.99 -12.87
C GLN A 217 -2.70 25.39 -13.77
N VAL A 218 -1.98 24.37 -13.30
CA VAL A 218 -0.83 23.75 -14.00
C VAL A 218 -1.16 22.35 -14.48
N TYR A 219 -2.28 21.80 -14.04
CA TYR A 219 -2.71 20.43 -14.32
C TYR A 219 -2.73 20.09 -15.81
N GLU A 220 -3.27 20.99 -16.65
CA GLU A 220 -3.40 20.80 -18.09
C GLU A 220 -2.05 20.66 -18.81
N PHE A 221 -0.98 21.19 -18.23
CA PHE A 221 0.36 21.18 -18.84
C PHE A 221 1.20 19.97 -18.44
N ILE A 222 0.79 19.21 -17.43
CA ILE A 222 1.53 18.03 -16.95
C ILE A 222 0.99 16.79 -17.65
N LYS A 223 1.87 16.12 -18.39
CA LYS A 223 1.53 14.90 -19.12
C LYS A 223 2.14 13.68 -18.43
N PRO A 224 1.52 12.50 -18.51
CA PRO A 224 2.15 11.25 -18.11
C PRO A 224 3.51 11.10 -18.80
N HIS A 225 4.48 10.55 -18.08
CA HIS A 225 5.88 10.39 -18.50
C HIS A 225 6.71 11.66 -18.65
N ALA A 226 6.17 12.85 -18.34
CA ALA A 226 6.97 14.07 -18.29
C ALA A 226 8.11 13.96 -17.26
N PHE A 227 9.22 14.65 -17.54
CA PHE A 227 10.32 14.74 -16.59
C PHE A 227 10.02 15.75 -15.50
N SER A 228 10.39 15.41 -14.28
CA SER A 228 10.32 16.30 -13.13
C SER A 228 11.68 16.31 -12.43
N GLU A 229 12.09 17.50 -11.99
CA GLU A 229 13.28 17.68 -11.15
C GLU A 229 12.84 18.19 -9.77
N PHE A 230 13.47 17.66 -8.74
CA PHE A 230 13.14 18.02 -7.36
C PHE A 230 14.38 18.09 -6.49
N TYR A 231 14.29 18.85 -5.42
CA TYR A 231 15.29 18.99 -4.38
C TYR A 231 14.81 18.30 -3.11
N VAL A 232 15.74 17.77 -2.35
CA VAL A 232 15.47 17.21 -1.03
C VAL A 232 16.33 17.97 -0.02
N ASP A 233 15.71 18.52 1.02
CA ASP A 233 16.40 19.31 2.04
C ASP A 233 17.53 18.55 2.73
N ALA A 234 17.40 17.22 2.85
CA ALA A 234 18.45 16.35 3.40
C ALA A 234 19.72 16.29 2.54
N TYR A 235 19.65 16.73 1.26
CA TYR A 235 20.78 16.72 0.33
C TYR A 235 20.88 18.06 -0.41
N PRO A 236 21.31 19.13 0.28
CA PRO A 236 21.38 20.45 -0.31
C PRO A 236 22.31 20.47 -1.53
N GLY A 237 21.85 21.09 -2.60
CA GLY A 237 22.61 21.21 -3.86
C GLY A 237 22.53 19.99 -4.79
N LYS A 238 21.84 18.91 -4.43
CA LYS A 238 21.58 17.78 -5.33
C LYS A 238 20.21 17.90 -5.98
N ILE A 239 20.19 17.81 -7.31
CA ILE A 239 18.97 17.75 -8.10
C ILE A 239 18.70 16.29 -8.41
N PHE A 240 17.52 15.83 -8.06
CA PHE A 240 17.04 14.49 -8.39
C PHE A 240 16.10 14.57 -9.57
N ARG A 241 16.13 13.56 -10.43
CA ARG A 241 15.27 13.47 -11.61
C ARG A 241 14.28 12.34 -11.43
N ALA A 242 13.04 12.58 -11.83
CA ALA A 242 11.98 11.60 -11.79
C ALA A 242 11.09 11.74 -13.04
N ARG A 243 10.26 10.72 -13.27
CA ARG A 243 9.23 10.75 -14.33
C ARG A 243 7.85 10.65 -13.71
N VAL A 244 6.92 11.43 -14.23
CA VAL A 244 5.51 11.33 -13.87
C VAL A 244 5.02 9.94 -14.28
N HIS A 245 4.63 9.14 -13.28
CA HIS A 245 4.15 7.78 -13.51
C HIS A 245 2.65 7.76 -13.82
N SER A 246 1.89 8.43 -12.99
CA SER A 246 0.43 8.55 -13.13
C SER A 246 -0.04 9.87 -12.53
N ILE A 247 -1.14 10.37 -13.04
CA ILE A 247 -1.84 11.54 -12.54
C ILE A 247 -3.19 11.03 -12.04
N THR A 248 -3.51 11.30 -10.79
CA THR A 248 -4.79 10.92 -10.21
C THR A 248 -5.73 12.12 -10.30
N GLU A 249 -6.77 11.96 -11.11
CA GLU A 249 -7.80 12.99 -11.34
C GLU A 249 -8.86 12.95 -10.23
N SER A 250 -8.46 12.99 -8.98
CA SER A 250 -9.41 13.10 -7.88
C SER A 250 -9.17 14.40 -7.13
N THR A 251 -10.23 15.14 -6.89
CA THR A 251 -10.19 16.27 -5.97
C THR A 251 -9.82 15.77 -4.59
N GLY A 252 -9.01 16.52 -3.87
CA GLY A 252 -8.57 16.14 -2.53
C GLY A 252 -9.71 15.90 -1.55
N GLU A 253 -10.90 16.44 -1.83
CA GLU A 253 -12.13 16.13 -1.08
C GLU A 253 -12.58 14.69 -1.23
N ALA A 254 -12.48 14.11 -2.43
CA ALA A 254 -12.82 12.70 -2.66
C ALA A 254 -11.80 11.74 -2.02
N GLN A 255 -10.52 12.13 -1.96
CA GLN A 255 -9.48 11.35 -1.27
C GLN A 255 -9.49 11.58 0.25
N GLY A 256 -9.82 12.80 0.71
CA GLY A 256 -9.95 13.12 2.12
C GLY A 256 -11.09 12.36 2.80
N ALA A 257 -12.17 12.08 2.09
CA ALA A 257 -13.26 11.24 2.58
C ALA A 257 -12.83 9.78 2.81
N LEU A 258 -11.86 9.28 2.04
CA LEU A 258 -11.29 7.93 2.21
C LEU A 258 -10.21 7.85 3.29
N LEU A 259 -9.51 8.96 3.58
CA LEU A 259 -8.37 9.02 4.49
C LEU A 259 -8.61 9.90 5.73
N GLY A 260 -9.79 10.47 5.90
CA GLY A 260 -10.20 11.24 7.10
C GLY A 260 -9.57 12.63 7.22
N THR A 261 -8.94 13.18 6.18
CA THR A 261 -8.39 14.54 6.19
C THR A 261 -8.89 15.37 4.99
N PRO A 262 -9.59 16.48 5.22
CA PRO A 262 -10.08 17.33 4.14
C PRO A 262 -8.93 18.19 3.59
N GLN A 263 -8.43 17.88 2.40
CA GLN A 263 -7.54 18.76 1.64
C GLN A 263 -7.79 18.64 0.14
N SER A 264 -8.07 19.78 -0.48
CA SER A 264 -8.29 19.95 -1.91
C SER A 264 -6.97 19.99 -2.67
N VAL A 265 -6.48 18.88 -3.20
CA VAL A 265 -5.33 18.90 -4.13
C VAL A 265 -5.25 17.62 -4.97
N THR A 266 -5.01 17.79 -6.26
CA THR A 266 -4.70 16.72 -7.20
C THR A 266 -3.34 16.10 -6.87
N GLN A 267 -3.28 14.77 -6.71
CA GLN A 267 -2.04 14.07 -6.38
C GLN A 267 -1.42 13.45 -7.63
N THR A 268 -0.16 13.73 -7.87
CA THR A 268 0.63 13.13 -8.94
C THR A 268 1.68 12.21 -8.35
N VAL A 269 1.69 10.95 -8.77
CA VAL A 269 2.71 9.99 -8.35
C VAL A 269 3.88 10.01 -9.32
N VAL A 270 5.04 10.35 -8.85
CA VAL A 270 6.28 10.44 -9.62
C VAL A 270 7.24 9.33 -9.16
N LYS A 271 7.67 8.49 -10.10
CA LYS A 271 8.61 7.41 -9.82
C LYS A 271 10.04 7.89 -10.06
N GLY A 272 10.86 7.88 -9.02
CA GLY A 272 12.30 8.10 -9.13
C GLY A 272 12.99 6.94 -9.83
N SER A 273 13.92 7.23 -10.70
CA SER A 273 14.83 6.26 -11.35
C SER A 273 16.15 6.18 -10.60
#